data_dabf062e73cf9214271ea62ebcc18043
#
_entry.id   dabf062e73cf9214271ea62ebcc18043
#
_cell.length_a   1.000
_cell.length_b   1.000
_cell.length_c   1.000
_cell.angle_alpha   90.00
_cell.angle_beta   90.00
_cell.angle_gamma   90.00
#
_symmetry.space_group_name_H-M   'P 1'
#
loop_
_entity.id
_entity.type
_entity.pdbx_description
1 polymer ?
#
loop_
_entity_poly.entity_id
_entity_poly.type
_entity_poly.pdbx_seq_one_letter_code
_entity_poly.pdbx_strand_id
1 'polypeptide(L)'
;QPFISCDLRSDFNAGAVNNIVDDKVIGFTRGKIGMNIHYKGPIAVEDSAERNINGSINLDSISLIYAPANFPLTNCSGKISFKDKDMFIDKFAANASNTQLSISGGARNLFSLVKKNAENLDVELSVSSPKFNLADFIPFLNKKTPVAQKTKKNVLFAKTASKIMDMLADCDAHLQVRAEQLVYKKFFATNVSAAVTLANGKLLLQNASLSHAGGSLMVKGFLVSSDQGHSVFLHSNMQDLNIGKLFYAFDNFGQTAITEKNINGNLNANINLTGLINEKATIDPNSLKGNLDFSIEDGELINFAPVEKISQVAFKKRDFSDIHFAQLMNKFEIDGTRIRVNRMEIRSTVLTMFVEGIYDVKNGTDLSIQVPLSNLKEVKEDALVNRGVNSKTGISLHLRAKTGDDGQVKITWDPFKKALKETRKKSKV
;
A
#
# COMPACT_ATOMS: atom_id res chain seq x y z
N GLN A 1 -30.58 -41.90 4.77
CA GLN A 1 -29.41 -41.52 3.94
C GLN A 1 -28.18 -42.24 4.47
N PRO A 2 -27.24 -42.69 3.59
CA PRO A 2 -26.09 -43.42 4.06
C PRO A 2 -25.16 -42.55 4.88
N PHE A 3 -24.85 -43.04 6.07
CA PHE A 3 -24.00 -42.40 7.05
C PHE A 3 -22.73 -43.23 7.26
N ILE A 4 -21.56 -42.63 7.29
CA ILE A 4 -20.29 -43.35 7.43
C ILE A 4 -19.53 -42.86 8.66
N SER A 5 -18.83 -43.77 9.31
CA SER A 5 -17.81 -43.53 10.29
C SER A 5 -16.55 -44.25 9.87
N CYS A 6 -15.47 -43.54 9.59
CA CYS A 6 -14.24 -44.14 9.08
C CYS A 6 -12.98 -43.46 9.61
N ASP A 7 -11.93 -44.29 9.75
CA ASP A 7 -10.57 -43.83 10.08
C ASP A 7 -9.71 -43.89 8.82
N LEU A 8 -9.04 -42.80 8.53
CA LEU A 8 -8.11 -42.65 7.42
C LEU A 8 -6.71 -42.43 7.97
N ARG A 9 -5.82 -43.39 7.77
CA ARG A 9 -4.39 -43.25 8.14
C ARG A 9 -3.54 -43.52 6.93
N SER A 10 -2.68 -42.57 6.60
CA SER A 10 -1.83 -42.73 5.41
C SER A 10 -0.63 -41.79 5.50
N ASP A 11 0.51 -42.26 4.98
CA ASP A 11 1.71 -41.48 4.72
C ASP A 11 2.03 -41.60 3.23
N PHE A 12 2.10 -40.49 2.52
CA PHE A 12 2.26 -40.46 1.07
C PHE A 12 3.03 -39.25 0.57
N ASN A 13 3.53 -39.33 -0.66
CA ASN A 13 4.17 -38.16 -1.32
C ASN A 13 3.10 -37.16 -1.74
N ALA A 14 3.36 -35.88 -1.51
CA ALA A 14 2.42 -34.81 -1.80
C ALA A 14 1.94 -34.75 -3.25
N GLY A 15 2.78 -35.19 -4.21
CA GLY A 15 2.40 -35.29 -5.62
C GLY A 15 1.20 -36.22 -5.88
N ALA A 16 0.91 -37.18 -5.00
CA ALA A 16 -0.27 -38.06 -5.12
C ALA A 16 -1.59 -37.27 -4.99
N VAL A 17 -1.58 -36.12 -4.29
CA VAL A 17 -2.74 -35.24 -4.13
C VAL A 17 -3.20 -34.69 -5.49
N ASN A 18 -2.31 -34.51 -6.46
CA ASN A 18 -2.65 -34.04 -7.81
C ASN A 18 -3.61 -34.95 -8.57
N ASN A 19 -3.77 -36.21 -8.12
CA ASN A 19 -4.78 -37.12 -8.68
C ASN A 19 -6.19 -36.82 -8.17
N ILE A 20 -6.31 -36.06 -7.09
CA ILE A 20 -7.56 -35.78 -6.37
C ILE A 20 -7.92 -34.30 -6.52
N VAL A 21 -6.94 -33.40 -6.40
CA VAL A 21 -7.12 -31.94 -6.51
C VAL A 21 -6.80 -31.50 -7.94
N ASP A 22 -7.54 -30.50 -8.44
CA ASP A 22 -7.26 -29.91 -9.75
C ASP A 22 -5.91 -29.17 -9.71
N ASP A 23 -4.95 -29.61 -10.50
CA ASP A 23 -3.61 -29.01 -10.64
C ASP A 23 -3.64 -27.59 -11.22
N LYS A 24 -4.77 -27.21 -11.83
CA LYS A 24 -5.03 -25.83 -12.26
C LYS A 24 -5.33 -24.86 -11.11
N VAL A 25 -5.60 -25.39 -9.93
CA VAL A 25 -5.82 -24.60 -8.70
C VAL A 25 -4.59 -24.69 -7.80
N ILE A 26 -4.19 -25.92 -7.44
CA ILE A 26 -3.01 -26.17 -6.61
C ILE A 26 -2.27 -27.38 -7.16
N GLY A 27 -1.02 -27.22 -7.55
CA GLY A 27 -0.16 -28.31 -7.98
C GLY A 27 0.92 -28.60 -6.93
N PHE A 28 0.94 -29.82 -6.40
CA PHE A 28 1.95 -30.30 -5.46
C PHE A 28 3.13 -30.90 -6.22
N THR A 29 4.35 -30.48 -5.90
CA THR A 29 5.56 -30.91 -6.63
C THR A 29 6.49 -31.77 -5.79
N ARG A 30 6.52 -31.57 -4.47
CA ARG A 30 7.44 -32.26 -3.55
C ARG A 30 6.90 -32.30 -2.12
N GLY A 31 7.43 -33.22 -1.31
CA GLY A 31 7.20 -33.33 0.12
C GLY A 31 6.37 -34.54 0.51
N LYS A 32 6.14 -34.72 1.79
CA LYS A 32 5.39 -35.83 2.40
C LYS A 32 4.21 -35.32 3.19
N ILE A 33 3.11 -36.06 3.16
CA ILE A 33 1.89 -35.83 3.90
C ILE A 33 1.59 -37.04 4.75
N GLY A 34 1.54 -36.86 6.07
CA GLY A 34 1.04 -37.84 7.02
C GLY A 34 -0.37 -37.45 7.44
N MET A 35 -1.32 -38.37 7.35
CA MET A 35 -2.72 -38.11 7.67
C MET A 35 -3.24 -39.15 8.68
N ASN A 36 -3.91 -38.65 9.72
CA ASN A 36 -4.65 -39.46 10.67
C ASN A 36 -5.98 -38.74 10.99
N ILE A 37 -7.05 -39.13 10.28
CA ILE A 37 -8.35 -38.48 10.30
C ILE A 37 -9.44 -39.49 10.63
N HIS A 38 -10.29 -39.13 11.57
CA HIS A 38 -11.57 -39.77 11.82
C HIS A 38 -12.71 -38.92 11.28
N TYR A 39 -13.47 -39.43 10.34
CA TYR A 39 -14.64 -38.76 9.78
C TYR A 39 -15.92 -39.48 10.20
N LYS A 40 -16.91 -38.70 10.62
CA LYS A 40 -18.26 -39.20 10.92
C LYS A 40 -19.29 -38.28 10.30
N GLY A 41 -20.11 -38.82 9.40
CA GLY A 41 -21.11 -37.98 8.72
C GLY A 41 -21.74 -38.66 7.50
N PRO A 42 -22.61 -37.98 6.75
CA PRO A 42 -23.20 -38.47 5.52
C PRO A 42 -22.16 -38.57 4.42
N ILE A 43 -22.38 -39.53 3.50
CA ILE A 43 -21.53 -39.70 2.30
C ILE A 43 -21.84 -38.58 1.29
N ALA A 44 -23.11 -38.22 1.14
CA ALA A 44 -23.52 -37.19 0.19
C ALA A 44 -23.16 -35.78 0.67
N VAL A 45 -22.50 -35.03 -0.19
CA VAL A 45 -22.01 -33.65 0.09
C VAL A 45 -23.17 -32.69 0.36
N GLU A 46 -24.31 -32.87 -0.24
CA GLU A 46 -25.49 -32.00 -0.18
C GLU A 46 -26.39 -32.25 1.05
N ASP A 47 -26.05 -33.22 1.89
CA ASP A 47 -26.84 -33.57 3.07
C ASP A 47 -26.67 -32.57 4.19
N SER A 48 -27.76 -32.16 4.84
CA SER A 48 -27.79 -31.24 5.98
C SER A 48 -27.40 -31.90 7.30
N ALA A 49 -27.22 -33.23 7.36
CA ALA A 49 -26.86 -33.95 8.57
C ALA A 49 -25.51 -33.50 9.14
N GLU A 50 -25.35 -33.67 10.46
CA GLU A 50 -24.11 -33.29 11.15
C GLU A 50 -22.90 -34.08 10.63
N ARG A 51 -21.81 -33.35 10.47
CA ARG A 51 -20.49 -33.87 10.10
C ARG A 51 -19.49 -33.54 11.17
N ASN A 52 -18.61 -34.48 11.47
CA ASN A 52 -17.50 -34.28 12.37
C ASN A 52 -16.23 -34.81 11.73
N ILE A 53 -15.16 -34.06 11.86
CA ILE A 53 -13.82 -34.48 11.45
C ILE A 53 -12.88 -34.26 12.63
N ASN A 54 -12.14 -35.30 13.01
CA ASN A 54 -11.19 -35.23 14.11
C ASN A 54 -9.86 -35.83 13.67
N GLY A 55 -8.75 -35.28 14.15
CA GLY A 55 -7.43 -35.79 13.82
C GLY A 55 -6.48 -34.74 13.33
N SER A 56 -5.52 -35.13 12.52
CA SER A 56 -4.51 -34.20 12.00
C SER A 56 -3.90 -34.61 10.68
N ILE A 57 -3.39 -33.60 9.96
CA ILE A 57 -2.56 -33.71 8.78
C ILE A 57 -1.20 -33.07 9.11
N ASN A 58 -0.13 -33.83 8.95
CA ASN A 58 1.24 -33.36 9.08
C ASN A 58 1.82 -33.13 7.69
N LEU A 59 2.39 -31.98 7.46
CA LEU A 59 3.03 -31.57 6.21
C LEU A 59 4.54 -31.47 6.46
N ASP A 60 5.33 -32.14 5.62
CA ASP A 60 6.79 -32.12 5.71
C ASP A 60 7.40 -31.73 4.36
N SER A 61 8.05 -30.57 4.37
CA SER A 61 8.82 -30.02 3.24
C SER A 61 8.05 -29.97 1.93
N ILE A 62 6.75 -29.66 2.02
CA ILE A 62 5.87 -29.57 0.85
C ILE A 62 6.30 -28.41 -0.05
N SER A 63 6.30 -28.66 -1.34
CA SER A 63 6.37 -27.61 -2.36
C SER A 63 5.13 -27.68 -3.23
N LEU A 64 4.49 -26.53 -3.42
CA LEU A 64 3.27 -26.40 -4.21
C LEU A 64 3.27 -25.08 -5.00
N ILE A 65 2.43 -25.03 -6.01
CA ILE A 65 2.16 -23.82 -6.80
C ILE A 65 0.65 -23.55 -6.74
N TYR A 66 0.29 -22.35 -6.31
CA TYR A 66 -1.07 -21.83 -6.47
C TYR A 66 -1.20 -21.29 -7.89
N ALA A 67 -1.82 -22.07 -8.77
CA ALA A 67 -1.80 -21.85 -10.21
C ALA A 67 -2.48 -20.54 -10.67
N PRO A 68 -3.60 -20.07 -10.08
CA PRO A 68 -4.25 -18.83 -10.51
C PRO A 68 -3.36 -17.59 -10.44
N ALA A 69 -2.44 -17.54 -9.47
CA ALA A 69 -1.48 -16.46 -9.31
C ALA A 69 -0.05 -16.84 -9.74
N ASN A 70 0.15 -18.08 -10.23
CA ASN A 70 1.46 -18.67 -10.45
C ASN A 70 2.39 -18.49 -9.24
N PHE A 71 1.85 -18.72 -8.04
CA PHE A 71 2.49 -18.41 -6.78
C PHE A 71 3.10 -19.65 -6.14
N PRO A 72 4.44 -19.76 -6.11
CA PRO A 72 5.11 -20.90 -5.50
C PRO A 72 5.19 -20.74 -3.98
N LEU A 73 4.84 -21.82 -3.27
CA LEU A 73 5.15 -22.01 -1.86
C LEU A 73 6.08 -23.21 -1.72
N THR A 74 7.16 -23.04 -1.00
CA THR A 74 8.18 -24.08 -0.79
C THR A 74 8.48 -24.26 0.70
N ASN A 75 9.06 -25.41 1.04
CA ASN A 75 9.40 -25.79 2.41
C ASN A 75 8.22 -25.65 3.38
N CYS A 76 7.00 -25.91 2.88
CA CYS A 76 5.81 -25.87 3.70
C CYS A 76 5.83 -27.04 4.69
N SER A 77 5.86 -26.72 5.98
CA SER A 77 5.91 -27.72 7.04
C SER A 77 5.04 -27.27 8.21
N GLY A 78 4.32 -28.19 8.80
CA GLY A 78 3.45 -27.88 9.93
C GLY A 78 2.38 -28.93 10.16
N LYS A 79 1.57 -28.71 11.18
CA LYS A 79 0.46 -29.57 11.55
C LYS A 79 -0.85 -28.81 11.44
N ILE A 80 -1.81 -29.41 10.76
CA ILE A 80 -3.21 -28.97 10.69
C ILE A 80 -4.02 -29.97 11.52
N SER A 81 -4.73 -29.50 12.53
CA SER A 81 -5.55 -30.30 13.43
C SER A 81 -7.02 -30.01 13.18
N PHE A 82 -7.86 -31.03 13.32
CA PHE A 82 -9.30 -30.92 13.16
C PHE A 82 -10.00 -31.38 14.43
N LYS A 83 -11.01 -30.64 14.84
CA LYS A 83 -11.89 -30.99 15.95
C LYS A 83 -13.32 -30.62 15.59
N ASP A 84 -14.15 -31.63 15.44
CA ASP A 84 -15.56 -31.53 15.05
C ASP A 84 -15.79 -30.82 13.71
N LYS A 85 -16.04 -29.52 13.73
CA LYS A 85 -16.29 -28.68 12.54
C LYS A 85 -15.18 -27.68 12.28
N ASP A 86 -14.17 -27.65 13.16
CA ASP A 86 -13.15 -26.61 13.18
C ASP A 86 -11.78 -27.14 12.78
N MET A 87 -10.97 -26.28 12.19
CA MET A 87 -9.58 -26.52 11.79
C MET A 87 -8.66 -25.58 12.56
N PHE A 88 -7.54 -26.11 12.99
CA PHE A 88 -6.50 -25.34 13.71
C PHE A 88 -5.14 -25.55 13.06
N ILE A 89 -4.39 -24.47 12.98
CA ILE A 89 -2.99 -24.41 12.54
C ILE A 89 -2.18 -23.88 13.71
N ASP A 90 -1.43 -24.74 14.38
CA ASP A 90 -0.61 -24.32 15.55
C ASP A 90 0.62 -23.54 15.08
N LYS A 91 1.36 -24.11 14.14
CA LYS A 91 2.52 -23.49 13.50
C LYS A 91 2.71 -24.11 12.12
N PHE A 92 2.62 -23.28 11.10
CA PHE A 92 2.87 -23.66 9.73
C PHE A 92 3.93 -22.74 9.15
N ALA A 93 5.07 -23.29 8.75
CA ALA A 93 6.14 -22.56 8.10
C ALA A 93 6.05 -22.74 6.59
N ALA A 94 6.31 -21.71 5.82
CA ALA A 94 6.37 -21.73 4.37
C ALA A 94 7.30 -20.65 3.84
N ASN A 95 7.88 -20.86 2.66
CA ASN A 95 8.60 -19.84 1.92
C ASN A 95 7.79 -19.45 0.69
N ALA A 96 7.42 -18.15 0.62
CA ALA A 96 6.80 -17.54 -0.54
C ALA A 96 7.87 -16.73 -1.28
N SER A 97 8.50 -17.33 -2.29
CA SER A 97 9.69 -16.76 -2.96
C SER A 97 10.79 -16.37 -1.96
N ASN A 98 11.02 -15.08 -1.73
CA ASN A 98 12.03 -14.57 -0.79
C ASN A 98 11.48 -14.29 0.62
N THR A 99 10.18 -14.52 0.85
CA THR A 99 9.51 -14.25 2.12
C THR A 99 9.32 -15.56 2.90
N GLN A 100 9.90 -15.62 4.09
CA GLN A 100 9.64 -16.69 5.04
C GLN A 100 8.40 -16.36 5.85
N LEU A 101 7.45 -17.28 5.91
CA LEU A 101 6.20 -17.12 6.63
C LEU A 101 6.08 -18.12 7.77
N SER A 102 5.56 -17.67 8.89
CA SER A 102 5.03 -18.50 9.95
C SER A 102 3.57 -18.16 10.13
N ILE A 103 2.70 -19.15 9.99
CA ILE A 103 1.25 -18.99 10.01
C ILE A 103 0.68 -19.82 11.15
N SER A 104 -0.22 -19.21 11.92
CA SER A 104 -1.03 -19.90 12.95
C SER A 104 -2.46 -19.37 12.90
N GLY A 105 -3.38 -20.10 13.52
CA GLY A 105 -4.79 -19.71 13.57
C GLY A 105 -5.73 -20.86 13.24
N GLY A 106 -6.83 -20.58 12.54
CA GLY A 106 -7.77 -21.62 12.20
C GLY A 106 -8.97 -21.13 11.41
N ALA A 107 -9.86 -22.07 11.17
CA ALA A 107 -11.14 -21.81 10.54
C ALA A 107 -12.24 -22.53 11.30
N ARG A 108 -13.30 -21.82 11.62
CA ARG A 108 -14.49 -22.37 12.30
C ARG A 108 -15.55 -22.72 11.28
N ASN A 109 -16.26 -23.79 11.56
CA ASN A 109 -17.39 -24.26 10.77
C ASN A 109 -17.04 -24.60 9.30
N LEU A 110 -15.95 -25.37 9.10
CA LEU A 110 -15.44 -25.80 7.80
C LEU A 110 -16.50 -26.37 6.85
N PHE A 111 -17.50 -27.05 7.41
CA PHE A 111 -18.56 -27.67 6.62
C PHE A 111 -19.53 -26.67 6.00
N SER A 112 -19.45 -25.38 6.35
CA SER A 112 -20.14 -24.33 5.61
C SER A 112 -19.61 -24.18 4.18
N LEU A 113 -18.35 -24.53 3.93
CA LEU A 113 -17.75 -24.64 2.57
C LEU A 113 -18.47 -25.66 1.67
N VAL A 114 -19.14 -26.63 2.26
CA VAL A 114 -19.85 -27.69 1.54
C VAL A 114 -21.32 -27.31 1.31
N LYS A 115 -21.87 -26.47 2.14
CA LYS A 115 -23.20 -25.88 2.00
C LYS A 115 -23.07 -24.66 1.13
N LYS A 116 -24.02 -24.36 0.26
CA LYS A 116 -24.02 -23.19 -0.64
C LYS A 116 -24.00 -21.82 0.06
N ASN A 117 -23.70 -21.76 1.34
CA ASN A 117 -23.74 -20.58 2.20
C ASN A 117 -22.42 -20.46 2.96
N ALA A 118 -21.43 -19.82 2.35
CA ALA A 118 -20.11 -19.56 2.94
C ALA A 118 -20.15 -18.50 4.08
N GLU A 119 -21.30 -17.84 4.27
CA GLU A 119 -21.50 -16.76 5.26
C GLU A 119 -21.20 -17.16 6.71
N ASN A 120 -21.04 -18.43 7.01
CA ASN A 120 -20.76 -18.93 8.36
C ASN A 120 -19.32 -19.48 8.53
N LEU A 121 -18.45 -19.33 7.54
CA LEU A 121 -17.04 -19.69 7.66
C LEU A 121 -16.28 -18.49 8.25
N ASP A 122 -15.76 -18.67 9.43
CA ASP A 122 -14.92 -17.67 10.11
C ASP A 122 -13.47 -18.13 10.09
N VAL A 123 -12.60 -17.33 9.49
CA VAL A 123 -11.17 -17.63 9.32
C VAL A 123 -10.34 -16.58 10.06
N GLU A 124 -9.60 -17.01 11.06
CA GLU A 124 -8.67 -16.19 11.82
C GLU A 124 -7.23 -16.68 11.62
N LEU A 125 -6.37 -15.85 11.02
CA LEU A 125 -4.98 -16.20 10.78
C LEU A 125 -4.03 -15.13 11.31
N SER A 126 -2.95 -15.60 11.94
CA SER A 126 -1.79 -14.80 12.30
C SER A 126 -0.62 -15.19 11.40
N VAL A 127 -0.07 -14.22 10.67
CA VAL A 127 1.06 -14.39 9.76
C VAL A 127 2.23 -13.58 10.28
N SER A 128 3.37 -14.21 10.47
CA SER A 128 4.60 -13.52 10.86
C SER A 128 5.74 -13.83 9.91
N SER A 129 6.64 -12.84 9.74
CA SER A 129 7.80 -12.95 8.86
C SER A 129 8.98 -12.15 9.43
N PRO A 130 10.21 -12.67 9.45
CA PRO A 130 11.39 -11.86 9.74
C PRO A 130 11.60 -10.77 8.66
N LYS A 131 11.34 -11.13 7.40
CA LYS A 131 11.46 -10.19 6.27
C LYS A 131 10.34 -10.46 5.26
N PHE A 132 9.45 -9.51 5.15
CA PHE A 132 8.32 -9.56 4.23
C PHE A 132 8.62 -8.75 2.97
N ASN A 133 8.74 -9.42 1.82
CA ASN A 133 8.91 -8.74 0.53
C ASN A 133 7.54 -8.60 -0.13
N LEU A 134 7.00 -7.38 -0.14
CA LEU A 134 5.66 -7.12 -0.68
C LEU A 134 5.55 -7.48 -2.18
N ALA A 135 6.65 -7.39 -2.93
CA ALA A 135 6.66 -7.75 -4.34
C ALA A 135 6.29 -9.22 -4.60
N ASP A 136 6.60 -10.13 -3.66
CA ASP A 136 6.28 -11.54 -3.77
C ASP A 136 4.76 -11.80 -3.79
N PHE A 137 3.95 -10.87 -3.25
CA PHE A 137 2.49 -11.00 -3.12
C PHE A 137 1.68 -10.22 -4.15
N ILE A 138 2.32 -9.38 -4.96
CA ILE A 138 1.64 -8.65 -6.05
C ILE A 138 0.87 -9.56 -7.02
N PRO A 139 1.37 -10.78 -7.37
CA PRO A 139 0.64 -11.70 -8.24
C PRO A 139 -0.78 -12.04 -7.77
N PHE A 140 -1.06 -11.97 -6.46
CA PHE A 140 -2.41 -12.17 -5.93
C PHE A 140 -3.41 -11.06 -6.29
N LEU A 141 -2.93 -9.88 -6.60
CA LEU A 141 -3.76 -8.77 -7.08
C LEU A 141 -4.15 -8.95 -8.55
N ASN A 142 -3.40 -9.80 -9.28
CA ASN A 142 -3.62 -10.09 -10.69
C ASN A 142 -4.55 -11.30 -10.83
N LYS A 143 -5.83 -11.18 -10.53
CA LYS A 143 -6.82 -12.24 -10.75
C LYS A 143 -6.93 -12.55 -12.26
N LYS A 144 -6.19 -13.53 -12.74
CA LYS A 144 -6.57 -14.25 -13.96
C LYS A 144 -7.57 -15.31 -13.54
N THR A 145 -8.84 -15.12 -13.84
CA THR A 145 -9.85 -16.17 -13.73
C THR A 145 -9.38 -17.36 -14.57
N PRO A 146 -9.21 -18.57 -14.01
CA PRO A 146 -8.81 -19.72 -14.79
C PRO A 146 -9.89 -19.97 -15.83
N VAL A 147 -9.56 -19.88 -17.10
CA VAL A 147 -10.46 -20.31 -18.18
C VAL A 147 -10.57 -21.82 -18.07
N ALA A 148 -11.73 -22.29 -17.63
CA ALA A 148 -12.05 -23.71 -17.50
C ALA A 148 -12.02 -24.39 -18.87
N GLN A 149 -10.86 -24.91 -19.27
CA GLN A 149 -10.79 -25.89 -20.38
C GLN A 149 -11.23 -27.25 -19.85
N LYS A 150 -12.29 -27.80 -20.48
CA LYS A 150 -12.86 -29.11 -20.18
C LYS A 150 -11.83 -30.20 -20.45
N THR A 151 -11.15 -30.69 -19.43
CA THR A 151 -10.44 -31.97 -19.49
C THR A 151 -11.22 -33.02 -18.71
N LYS A 152 -11.47 -34.18 -19.37
CA LYS A 152 -12.23 -35.33 -18.86
C LYS A 152 -11.40 -36.10 -17.82
N LYS A 153 -11.18 -35.60 -16.62
CA LYS A 153 -10.70 -36.39 -15.48
C LYS A 153 -11.35 -35.87 -14.19
N ASN A 154 -12.04 -36.76 -13.51
CA ASN A 154 -12.65 -36.58 -12.17
C ASN A 154 -13.40 -35.26 -11.91
N VAL A 155 -14.48 -35.08 -12.66
CA VAL A 155 -15.33 -33.89 -12.71
C VAL A 155 -15.90 -33.51 -11.32
N LEU A 156 -16.07 -34.47 -10.41
CA LEU A 156 -16.71 -34.19 -9.11
C LEU A 156 -15.76 -33.45 -8.13
N PHE A 157 -14.54 -33.94 -7.98
CA PHE A 157 -13.55 -33.33 -7.06
C PHE A 157 -12.99 -31.99 -7.59
N ALA A 158 -12.72 -31.89 -8.89
CA ALA A 158 -12.28 -30.66 -9.51
C ALA A 158 -13.33 -29.53 -9.37
N LYS A 159 -14.61 -29.84 -9.55
CA LYS A 159 -15.73 -28.93 -9.28
C LYS A 159 -15.80 -28.52 -7.80
N THR A 160 -15.49 -29.44 -6.89
CA THR A 160 -15.54 -29.17 -5.45
C THR A 160 -14.37 -28.27 -5.03
N ALA A 161 -13.16 -28.51 -5.54
CA ALA A 161 -11.98 -27.71 -5.26
C ALA A 161 -12.14 -26.26 -5.80
N SER A 162 -12.63 -26.11 -7.05
CA SER A 162 -12.94 -24.79 -7.61
C SER A 162 -14.00 -24.04 -6.76
N LYS A 163 -15.08 -24.75 -6.38
CA LYS A 163 -16.11 -24.19 -5.51
C LYS A 163 -15.58 -23.77 -4.13
N ILE A 164 -14.68 -24.56 -3.55
CA ILE A 164 -14.04 -24.23 -2.27
C ILE A 164 -13.23 -22.93 -2.41
N MET A 165 -12.51 -22.76 -3.50
CA MET A 165 -11.72 -21.53 -3.72
C MET A 165 -12.61 -20.31 -3.99
N ASP A 166 -13.70 -20.46 -4.74
CA ASP A 166 -14.69 -19.41 -4.94
C ASP A 166 -15.35 -19.02 -3.60
N MET A 167 -15.65 -20.02 -2.76
CA MET A 167 -16.25 -19.81 -1.44
C MET A 167 -15.27 -19.21 -0.43
N LEU A 168 -13.96 -19.53 -0.51
CA LEU A 168 -12.92 -18.86 0.30
C LEU A 168 -12.76 -17.40 -0.10
N ALA A 169 -13.06 -17.05 -1.34
CA ALA A 169 -13.10 -15.66 -1.77
C ALA A 169 -14.29 -14.90 -1.17
N ASP A 170 -15.36 -15.60 -0.79
CA ASP A 170 -16.58 -15.03 -0.23
C ASP A 170 -16.68 -15.19 1.31
N CYS A 171 -15.68 -15.84 1.95
CA CYS A 171 -15.68 -16.00 3.41
C CYS A 171 -15.14 -14.74 4.11
N ASP A 172 -15.53 -14.58 5.37
CA ASP A 172 -14.94 -13.59 6.26
C ASP A 172 -13.59 -14.11 6.79
N ALA A 173 -12.50 -13.43 6.45
CA ALA A 173 -11.17 -13.77 6.90
C ALA A 173 -10.52 -12.60 7.62
N HIS A 174 -10.04 -12.87 8.83
CA HIS A 174 -9.31 -11.91 9.66
C HIS A 174 -7.84 -12.32 9.70
N LEU A 175 -6.98 -11.45 9.18
CA LEU A 175 -5.54 -11.67 9.16
C LEU A 175 -4.83 -10.65 10.06
N GLN A 176 -4.00 -11.17 10.99
CA GLN A 176 -3.02 -10.38 11.72
C GLN A 176 -1.65 -10.62 11.10
N VAL A 177 -1.05 -9.58 10.56
CA VAL A 177 0.26 -9.66 9.90
C VAL A 177 1.29 -8.95 10.77
N ARG A 178 2.44 -9.59 11.02
CA ARG A 178 3.59 -8.99 11.70
C ARG A 178 4.86 -9.28 10.91
N ALA A 179 5.68 -8.26 10.71
CA ALA A 179 6.98 -8.44 10.11
C ALA A 179 8.03 -7.59 10.83
N GLU A 180 9.22 -8.16 11.05
CA GLU A 180 10.34 -7.38 11.58
C GLU A 180 10.80 -6.36 10.55
N GLN A 181 10.82 -6.77 9.28
CA GLN A 181 11.18 -5.95 8.13
C GLN A 181 10.15 -6.11 7.00
N LEU A 182 9.84 -5.01 6.33
CA LEU A 182 9.06 -4.98 5.10
C LEU A 182 9.87 -4.28 4.01
N VAL A 183 9.93 -4.89 2.85
CA VAL A 183 10.66 -4.36 1.69
C VAL A 183 9.73 -4.30 0.48
N TYR A 184 9.75 -3.17 -0.22
CA TYR A 184 9.11 -3.02 -1.52
C TYR A 184 9.90 -2.04 -2.38
N LYS A 185 10.58 -2.51 -3.40
CA LYS A 185 11.52 -1.70 -4.20
C LYS A 185 12.56 -1.01 -3.29
N LYS A 186 12.60 0.32 -3.27
CA LYS A 186 13.46 1.13 -2.39
C LYS A 186 12.85 1.39 -1.00
N PHE A 187 11.56 1.12 -0.83
CA PHE A 187 10.88 1.29 0.45
C PHE A 187 11.31 0.19 1.43
N PHE A 188 11.77 0.60 2.60
CA PHE A 188 12.17 -0.29 3.69
C PHE A 188 11.52 0.18 4.99
N ALA A 189 10.87 -0.73 5.69
CA ALA A 189 10.25 -0.46 6.98
C ALA A 189 10.57 -1.56 7.99
N THR A 190 10.43 -1.23 9.27
CA THR A 190 10.60 -2.15 10.39
C THR A 190 9.37 -2.11 11.31
N ASN A 191 9.28 -3.06 12.25
CA ASN A 191 8.21 -3.12 13.24
C ASN A 191 6.80 -3.08 12.62
N VAL A 192 6.61 -3.86 11.58
CA VAL A 192 5.36 -3.87 10.82
C VAL A 192 4.31 -4.69 11.53
N SER A 193 3.14 -4.09 11.73
CA SER A 193 1.94 -4.76 12.21
C SER A 193 0.74 -4.32 11.40
N ALA A 194 -0.08 -5.24 10.95
CA ALA A 194 -1.29 -4.93 10.19
C ALA A 194 -2.44 -5.88 10.55
N ALA A 195 -3.65 -5.33 10.63
CA ALA A 195 -4.89 -6.08 10.74
C ALA A 195 -5.68 -5.91 9.45
N VAL A 196 -5.95 -7.02 8.77
CA VAL A 196 -6.63 -7.05 7.48
C VAL A 196 -7.87 -7.92 7.61
N THR A 197 -9.00 -7.42 7.12
CA THR A 197 -10.23 -8.21 6.98
C THR A 197 -10.58 -8.32 5.51
N LEU A 198 -10.81 -9.54 5.06
CA LEU A 198 -11.38 -9.84 3.75
C LEU A 198 -12.83 -10.29 3.98
N ALA A 199 -13.78 -9.57 3.42
CA ALA A 199 -15.20 -9.89 3.53
C ALA A 199 -15.96 -9.35 2.33
N ASN A 200 -16.85 -10.17 1.75
CA ASN A 200 -17.72 -9.76 0.63
C ASN A 200 -16.96 -9.10 -0.54
N GLY A 201 -15.81 -9.65 -0.93
CA GLY A 201 -14.97 -9.10 -2.00
C GLY A 201 -14.31 -7.77 -1.67
N LYS A 202 -14.36 -7.33 -0.40
CA LYS A 202 -13.70 -6.13 0.11
C LYS A 202 -12.50 -6.51 0.97
N LEU A 203 -11.38 -5.85 0.73
CA LEU A 203 -10.22 -5.93 1.60
C LEU A 203 -10.19 -4.66 2.46
N LEU A 204 -10.30 -4.81 3.75
CA LEU A 204 -10.24 -3.73 4.72
C LEU A 204 -8.92 -3.81 5.48
N LEU A 205 -8.07 -2.80 5.33
CA LEU A 205 -6.90 -2.58 6.16
C LEU A 205 -7.35 -1.73 7.36
N GLN A 206 -7.64 -2.39 8.47
CA GLN A 206 -8.17 -1.73 9.68
C GLN A 206 -7.12 -0.84 10.31
N ASN A 207 -5.89 -1.36 10.42
CA ASN A 207 -4.75 -0.65 10.96
C ASN A 207 -3.46 -1.32 10.49
N ALA A 208 -2.60 -0.55 9.85
CA ALA A 208 -1.21 -0.93 9.63
C ALA A 208 -0.32 0.11 10.28
N SER A 209 0.67 -0.33 11.03
CA SER A 209 1.69 0.52 11.64
C SER A 209 3.07 0.01 11.29
N LEU A 210 3.99 0.91 11.04
CA LEU A 210 5.38 0.58 10.71
C LEU A 210 6.30 1.75 11.02
N SER A 211 7.59 1.46 11.18
CA SER A 211 8.65 2.45 11.30
C SER A 211 9.38 2.60 9.97
N HIS A 212 9.52 3.83 9.48
CA HIS A 212 10.22 4.16 8.24
C HIS A 212 10.96 5.48 8.38
N ALA A 213 12.12 5.60 7.76
CA ALA A 213 12.86 6.87 7.66
C ALA A 213 13.08 7.63 8.99
N GLY A 214 13.17 6.92 10.10
CA GLY A 214 13.36 7.49 11.45
C GLY A 214 12.08 7.79 12.22
N GLY A 215 10.92 7.80 11.56
CA GLY A 215 9.62 8.06 12.16
C GLY A 215 8.65 6.88 12.06
N SER A 216 7.38 7.18 12.23
CA SER A 216 6.28 6.20 12.19
C SER A 216 5.25 6.53 11.10
N LEU A 217 4.67 5.47 10.54
CA LEU A 217 3.62 5.54 9.54
C LEU A 217 2.46 4.65 9.99
N MET A 218 1.27 5.21 10.07
CA MET A 218 0.02 4.48 10.22
C MET A 218 -0.82 4.60 8.96
N VAL A 219 -1.40 3.48 8.55
CA VAL A 219 -2.23 3.41 7.33
C VAL A 219 -3.52 2.67 7.65
N LYS A 220 -4.63 3.21 7.19
CA LYS A 220 -5.94 2.57 7.17
C LYS A 220 -6.52 2.70 5.76
N GLY A 221 -7.36 1.75 5.36
CA GLY A 221 -7.96 1.87 4.06
C GLY A 221 -8.80 0.66 3.68
N PHE A 222 -9.35 0.72 2.49
CA PHE A 222 -10.05 -0.43 1.92
C PHE A 222 -9.85 -0.47 0.41
N LEU A 223 -9.96 -1.66 -0.12
CA LEU A 223 -9.97 -1.94 -1.54
C LEU A 223 -11.27 -2.70 -1.86
N VAL A 224 -12.00 -2.22 -2.84
CA VAL A 224 -13.23 -2.85 -3.33
C VAL A 224 -13.04 -3.22 -4.78
N SER A 225 -13.20 -4.50 -5.08
CA SER A 225 -13.17 -5.01 -6.45
C SER A 225 -14.49 -4.75 -7.16
N SER A 226 -14.44 -4.31 -8.41
CA SER A 226 -15.59 -4.16 -9.32
C SER A 226 -15.20 -4.62 -10.71
N ASP A 227 -16.17 -4.73 -11.62
CA ASP A 227 -15.93 -5.09 -13.03
C ASP A 227 -15.07 -4.06 -13.78
N GLN A 228 -14.97 -2.84 -13.25
CA GLN A 228 -14.19 -1.74 -13.84
C GLN A 228 -12.79 -1.59 -13.25
N GLY A 229 -12.36 -2.51 -12.36
CA GLY A 229 -11.10 -2.46 -11.62
C GLY A 229 -11.32 -2.37 -10.10
N HIS A 230 -10.30 -1.93 -9.39
CA HIS A 230 -10.34 -1.87 -7.93
C HIS A 230 -10.36 -0.41 -7.47
N SER A 231 -11.38 -0.03 -6.71
CA SER A 231 -11.40 1.25 -6.01
C SER A 231 -10.63 1.14 -4.70
N VAL A 232 -9.73 2.09 -4.45
CA VAL A 232 -8.97 2.19 -3.21
C VAL A 232 -9.31 3.47 -2.47
N PHE A 233 -9.45 3.36 -1.17
CA PHE A 233 -9.42 4.47 -0.23
C PHE A 233 -8.27 4.25 0.74
N LEU A 234 -7.50 5.30 1.02
CA LEU A 234 -6.36 5.25 1.92
C LEU A 234 -6.34 6.49 2.81
N HIS A 235 -6.22 6.27 4.11
CA HIS A 235 -5.88 7.28 5.09
C HIS A 235 -4.54 6.93 5.71
N SER A 236 -3.61 7.89 5.70
CA SER A 236 -2.28 7.72 6.26
C SER A 236 -1.93 8.86 7.20
N ASN A 237 -1.37 8.51 8.35
CA ASN A 237 -0.75 9.43 9.29
C ASN A 237 0.75 9.14 9.37
N MET A 238 1.56 10.16 9.19
CA MET A 238 3.01 10.13 9.22
C MET A 238 3.50 11.03 10.35
N GLN A 239 4.47 10.56 11.13
CA GLN A 239 5.06 11.31 12.23
C GLN A 239 6.58 11.20 12.20
N ASP A 240 7.25 12.34 12.23
CA ASP A 240 8.72 12.49 12.32
C ASP A 240 9.51 11.75 11.24
N LEU A 241 8.96 11.66 10.02
CA LEU A 241 9.63 11.01 8.90
C LEU A 241 10.68 11.93 8.27
N ASN A 242 11.91 11.44 8.08
CA ASN A 242 12.87 12.17 7.25
C ASN A 242 12.37 12.26 5.80
N ILE A 243 12.08 13.48 5.34
CA ILE A 243 11.45 13.71 4.03
C ILE A 243 12.36 13.31 2.87
N GLY A 244 13.68 13.49 2.96
CA GLY A 244 14.62 13.06 1.93
C GLY A 244 14.61 11.53 1.75
N LYS A 245 14.61 10.78 2.85
CA LYS A 245 14.50 9.31 2.80
C LYS A 245 13.14 8.85 2.24
N LEU A 246 12.06 9.59 2.52
CA LEU A 246 10.74 9.32 1.96
C LEU A 246 10.75 9.53 0.43
N PHE A 247 11.34 10.63 -0.06
CA PHE A 247 11.52 10.88 -1.49
C PHE A 247 12.31 9.76 -2.16
N TYR A 248 13.42 9.34 -1.57
CA TYR A 248 14.22 8.20 -2.07
C TYR A 248 13.39 6.92 -2.17
N ALA A 249 12.64 6.59 -1.14
CA ALA A 249 11.84 5.35 -1.07
C ALA A 249 10.78 5.28 -2.16
N PHE A 250 10.22 6.43 -2.57
CA PHE A 250 9.16 6.53 -3.57
C PHE A 250 9.64 7.08 -4.93
N ASP A 251 10.94 6.92 -5.27
CA ASP A 251 11.52 7.38 -6.53
C ASP A 251 11.19 8.85 -6.83
N ASN A 252 11.33 9.72 -5.82
CA ASN A 252 10.98 11.14 -5.88
C ASN A 252 9.54 11.40 -6.35
N PHE A 253 8.63 10.46 -6.11
CA PHE A 253 7.24 10.48 -6.61
C PHE A 253 7.12 10.65 -8.13
N GLY A 254 8.13 10.16 -8.88
CA GLY A 254 8.19 10.25 -10.33
C GLY A 254 8.44 11.64 -10.89
N GLN A 255 8.80 12.62 -10.05
CA GLN A 255 9.12 13.99 -10.46
C GLN A 255 10.64 14.27 -10.35
N THR A 256 11.11 15.29 -11.03
CA THR A 256 12.53 15.65 -11.12
C THR A 256 12.84 17.06 -10.56
N ALA A 257 11.82 17.81 -10.17
CA ALA A 257 11.98 19.19 -9.72
C ALA A 257 12.65 19.27 -8.33
N ILE A 258 12.19 18.43 -7.39
CA ILE A 258 12.77 18.27 -6.06
C ILE A 258 13.11 16.80 -5.89
N THR A 259 14.36 16.48 -5.57
CA THR A 259 14.79 15.11 -5.35
C THR A 259 15.20 14.90 -3.89
N GLU A 260 15.43 13.65 -3.53
CA GLU A 260 15.94 13.28 -2.20
C GLU A 260 17.25 14.01 -1.82
N LYS A 261 17.97 14.54 -2.80
CA LYS A 261 19.22 15.28 -2.60
C LYS A 261 19.02 16.76 -2.32
N ASN A 262 17.83 17.26 -2.65
CA ASN A 262 17.52 18.69 -2.54
C ASN A 262 16.73 19.04 -1.29
N ILE A 263 16.15 18.07 -0.58
CA ILE A 263 15.26 18.34 0.55
C ILE A 263 15.61 17.48 1.75
N ASN A 264 15.65 18.10 2.92
CA ASN A 264 15.80 17.45 4.21
C ASN A 264 14.82 18.06 5.23
N GLY A 265 14.65 17.41 6.37
CA GLY A 265 13.75 17.83 7.45
C GLY A 265 12.83 16.71 7.93
N ASN A 266 12.08 16.99 9.00
CA ASN A 266 11.17 16.06 9.67
C ASN A 266 9.74 16.34 9.22
N LEU A 267 9.13 15.35 8.55
CA LEU A 267 7.80 15.46 7.98
C LEU A 267 6.76 14.86 8.93
N ASN A 268 5.74 15.63 9.24
CA ASN A 268 4.47 15.18 9.78
C ASN A 268 3.39 15.38 8.73
N ALA A 269 2.57 14.36 8.45
CA ALA A 269 1.56 14.47 7.39
C ALA A 269 0.33 13.61 7.65
N ASN A 270 -0.83 14.12 7.19
CA ASN A 270 -2.07 13.37 7.09
C ASN A 270 -2.53 13.37 5.64
N ILE A 271 -2.75 12.18 5.11
CA ILE A 271 -3.17 11.98 3.73
C ILE A 271 -4.53 11.25 3.71
N ASN A 272 -5.46 11.76 2.94
CA ASN A 272 -6.66 11.04 2.53
C ASN A 272 -6.63 10.94 1.00
N LEU A 273 -6.69 9.74 0.47
CA LEU A 273 -6.57 9.51 -0.95
C LEU A 273 -7.58 8.45 -1.41
N THR A 274 -8.23 8.72 -2.53
CA THR A 274 -9.04 7.76 -3.28
C THR A 274 -8.50 7.61 -4.68
N GLY A 275 -8.71 6.46 -5.29
CA GLY A 275 -8.26 6.24 -6.67
C GLY A 275 -8.67 4.88 -7.19
N LEU A 276 -8.30 4.61 -8.44
CA LEU A 276 -8.49 3.32 -9.09
C LEU A 276 -7.15 2.62 -9.25
N ILE A 277 -7.15 1.32 -8.98
CA ILE A 277 -6.02 0.43 -9.23
C ILE A 277 -6.45 -0.54 -10.34
N ASN A 278 -5.63 -0.67 -11.37
CA ASN A 278 -5.86 -1.64 -12.41
C ASN A 278 -5.39 -3.06 -12.01
N GLU A 279 -5.67 -4.05 -12.85
CA GLU A 279 -5.28 -5.45 -12.62
C GLU A 279 -3.76 -5.68 -12.47
N LYS A 280 -2.93 -4.75 -12.90
CA LYS A 280 -1.46 -4.79 -12.73
C LYS A 280 -0.99 -4.15 -11.43
N ALA A 281 -1.90 -3.89 -10.47
CA ALA A 281 -1.64 -3.17 -9.23
C ALA A 281 -1.03 -1.77 -9.44
N THR A 282 -1.36 -1.13 -10.57
CA THR A 282 -0.91 0.23 -10.89
C THR A 282 -2.05 1.20 -10.65
N ILE A 283 -1.78 2.25 -9.89
CA ILE A 283 -2.75 3.33 -9.67
C ILE A 283 -2.92 4.12 -10.98
N ASP A 284 -4.18 4.39 -11.36
CA ASP A 284 -4.46 5.36 -12.41
C ASP A 284 -4.31 6.79 -11.86
N PRO A 285 -3.29 7.55 -12.29
CA PRO A 285 -3.07 8.89 -11.77
C PRO A 285 -4.24 9.85 -12.02
N ASN A 286 -5.03 9.62 -13.08
CA ASN A 286 -6.15 10.50 -13.40
C ASN A 286 -7.36 10.28 -12.46
N SER A 287 -7.41 9.14 -11.79
CA SER A 287 -8.48 8.80 -10.84
C SER A 287 -8.22 9.31 -9.42
N LEU A 288 -7.00 9.78 -9.14
CA LEU A 288 -6.61 10.20 -7.79
C LEU A 288 -7.41 11.43 -7.34
N LYS A 289 -7.98 11.34 -6.14
CA LYS A 289 -8.61 12.48 -5.45
C LYS A 289 -8.27 12.42 -3.98
N GLY A 290 -7.97 13.58 -3.40
CA GLY A 290 -7.66 13.60 -1.98
C GLY A 290 -7.08 14.90 -1.48
N ASN A 291 -6.57 14.83 -0.28
CA ASN A 291 -5.88 15.94 0.37
C ASN A 291 -4.67 15.45 1.16
N LEU A 292 -3.68 16.30 1.25
CA LEU A 292 -2.48 16.14 2.04
C LEU A 292 -2.32 17.36 2.92
N ASP A 293 -2.45 17.20 4.24
CA ASP A 293 -2.08 18.20 5.24
C ASP A 293 -0.71 17.84 5.80
N PHE A 294 0.26 18.76 5.78
CA PHE A 294 1.61 18.46 6.23
C PHE A 294 2.29 19.60 6.96
N SER A 295 3.26 19.26 7.81
CA SER A 295 4.28 20.16 8.34
C SER A 295 5.66 19.55 8.17
N ILE A 296 6.64 20.37 7.82
CA ILE A 296 8.06 20.01 7.80
C ILE A 296 8.75 20.92 8.83
N GLU A 297 9.47 20.29 9.74
CA GLU A 297 10.28 20.94 10.76
C GLU A 297 11.77 20.71 10.45
N ASP A 298 12.63 21.64 10.87
CA ASP A 298 14.08 21.61 10.62
C ASP A 298 14.38 21.39 9.13
N GLY A 299 13.64 22.13 8.29
CA GLY A 299 13.68 21.94 6.85
C GLY A 299 14.86 22.63 6.19
N GLU A 300 15.42 21.96 5.19
CA GLU A 300 16.58 22.40 4.43
C GLU A 300 16.35 22.13 2.93
N LEU A 301 16.68 23.12 2.09
CA LEU A 301 16.76 22.99 0.63
C LEU A 301 18.19 23.20 0.18
N ILE A 302 18.77 22.17 -0.42
CA ILE A 302 20.16 22.11 -0.83
C ILE A 302 20.25 22.13 -2.37
N ASN A 303 21.03 23.07 -2.91
CA ASN A 303 21.29 23.18 -4.35
C ASN A 303 19.99 23.06 -5.20
N PHE A 304 18.96 23.79 -4.76
CA PHE A 304 17.67 23.77 -5.44
C PHE A 304 17.63 24.82 -6.55
N ALA A 305 17.97 24.41 -7.76
CA ALA A 305 18.15 25.26 -8.94
C ALA A 305 17.00 26.28 -9.20
N PRO A 306 15.70 25.98 -8.99
CA PRO A 306 14.67 26.98 -9.18
C PRO A 306 14.78 28.18 -8.24
N VAL A 307 15.23 27.99 -6.99
CA VAL A 307 15.38 29.08 -6.02
C VAL A 307 16.70 29.82 -6.27
N GLU A 308 17.77 29.13 -6.65
CA GLU A 308 19.02 29.76 -7.05
C GLU A 308 18.82 30.76 -8.21
N LYS A 309 17.93 30.48 -9.15
CA LYS A 309 17.56 31.40 -10.23
C LYS A 309 16.89 32.70 -9.71
N ILE A 310 16.22 32.65 -8.57
CA ILE A 310 15.67 33.87 -7.94
C ILE A 310 16.80 34.79 -7.50
N SER A 311 17.92 34.25 -7.00
CA SER A 311 19.08 35.00 -6.57
C SER A 311 19.68 35.83 -7.73
N GLN A 312 19.74 35.28 -8.91
CA GLN A 312 20.28 35.92 -10.09
C GLN A 312 19.45 37.13 -10.55
N VAL A 313 18.13 37.10 -10.33
CA VAL A 313 17.19 38.14 -10.74
C VAL A 313 17.13 39.28 -9.72
N ALA A 314 17.13 39.01 -8.42
CA ALA A 314 16.80 40.02 -7.40
C ALA A 314 17.76 40.09 -6.20
N PHE A 315 18.59 39.06 -5.92
CA PHE A 315 19.33 38.95 -4.66
C PHE A 315 20.77 38.46 -4.83
N LYS A 316 21.51 39.04 -5.77
CA LYS A 316 22.85 38.57 -6.21
C LYS A 316 23.91 38.42 -5.11
N LYS A 317 23.68 38.97 -3.91
CA LYS A 317 24.65 38.90 -2.80
C LYS A 317 24.33 37.80 -1.77
N ARG A 318 23.29 37.00 -1.96
CA ARG A 318 22.88 35.97 -1.03
C ARG A 318 23.21 34.57 -1.60
N ASP A 319 23.63 33.70 -0.70
CA ASP A 319 23.82 32.28 -1.02
C ASP A 319 22.48 31.56 -0.91
N PHE A 320 22.09 30.90 -1.98
CA PHE A 320 20.87 30.07 -2.08
C PHE A 320 21.22 28.59 -2.27
N SER A 321 22.47 28.20 -2.07
CA SER A 321 22.89 26.81 -2.18
C SER A 321 22.42 25.95 -1.02
N ASP A 322 22.24 26.59 0.15
CA ASP A 322 21.80 25.96 1.39
C ASP A 322 20.80 26.87 2.10
N ILE A 323 19.54 26.46 2.14
CA ILE A 323 18.42 27.26 2.61
C ILE A 323 17.74 26.54 3.74
N HIS A 324 17.93 27.01 4.95
CA HIS A 324 17.16 26.56 6.10
C HIS A 324 15.84 27.32 6.19
N PHE A 325 14.76 26.64 6.50
CA PHE A 325 13.45 27.25 6.67
C PHE A 325 12.81 26.85 8.00
N ALA A 326 12.04 27.77 8.56
CA ALA A 326 11.21 27.52 9.72
C ALA A 326 10.16 26.45 9.39
N GLN A 327 9.36 26.09 10.36
CA GLN A 327 8.25 25.17 10.13
C GLN A 327 7.45 25.57 8.88
N LEU A 328 7.38 24.65 7.92
CA LEU A 328 6.62 24.80 6.69
C LEU A 328 5.33 23.98 6.80
N MET A 329 4.18 24.63 6.73
CA MET A 329 2.88 23.97 6.80
C MET A 329 2.04 24.32 5.59
N ASN A 330 1.35 23.32 5.04
CA ASN A 330 0.34 23.57 4.02
C ASN A 330 -0.67 22.42 3.93
N LYS A 331 -1.70 22.66 3.13
CA LYS A 331 -2.68 21.70 2.71
C LYS A 331 -2.72 21.67 1.19
N PHE A 332 -2.46 20.49 0.61
CA PHE A 332 -2.57 20.27 -0.82
C PHE A 332 -3.89 19.55 -1.14
N GLU A 333 -4.48 19.89 -2.25
CA GLU A 333 -5.63 19.21 -2.83
C GLU A 333 -5.17 18.45 -4.08
N ILE A 334 -5.53 17.17 -4.18
CA ILE A 334 -5.15 16.28 -5.27
C ILE A 334 -6.39 16.01 -6.11
N ASP A 335 -6.32 16.29 -7.41
CA ASP A 335 -7.38 15.99 -8.39
C ASP A 335 -6.73 15.51 -9.69
N GLY A 336 -6.76 14.20 -9.88
CA GLY A 336 -6.06 13.54 -10.97
C GLY A 336 -4.54 13.76 -10.89
N THR A 337 -3.97 14.25 -11.96
CA THR A 337 -2.54 14.59 -12.03
C THR A 337 -2.20 15.95 -11.43
N ARG A 338 -3.20 16.70 -10.96
CA ARG A 338 -3.05 18.06 -10.45
C ARG A 338 -2.99 18.07 -8.94
N ILE A 339 -2.02 18.80 -8.42
CA ILE A 339 -1.89 19.13 -7.01
C ILE A 339 -2.03 20.63 -6.87
N ARG A 340 -3.07 21.08 -6.16
CA ARG A 340 -3.26 22.47 -5.81
C ARG A 340 -2.44 22.79 -4.58
N VAL A 341 -1.53 23.72 -4.73
CA VAL A 341 -0.74 24.31 -3.65
C VAL A 341 -1.48 25.52 -3.13
N ASN A 342 -2.08 25.42 -1.96
CA ASN A 342 -2.71 26.56 -1.30
C ASN A 342 -1.66 27.57 -0.89
N ARG A 343 -2.06 28.84 -0.66
CA ARG A 343 -1.11 29.88 -0.30
C ARG A 343 -0.25 29.46 0.88
N MET A 344 1.03 29.27 0.64
CA MET A 344 2.03 28.77 1.57
C MET A 344 3.06 29.85 1.84
N GLU A 345 3.29 30.18 3.11
CA GLU A 345 4.39 31.03 3.53
C GLU A 345 5.63 30.19 3.77
N ILE A 346 6.73 30.54 3.10
CA ILE A 346 8.05 29.94 3.28
C ILE A 346 8.95 30.99 3.91
N ARG A 347 9.27 30.82 5.19
CA ARG A 347 10.22 31.65 5.94
C ARG A 347 11.56 30.95 5.99
N SER A 348 12.57 31.53 5.37
CA SER A 348 13.90 30.92 5.28
C SER A 348 15.00 31.88 5.71
N THR A 349 16.20 31.36 5.88
CA THR A 349 17.43 32.11 6.16
C THR A 349 17.69 33.19 5.11
N VAL A 350 17.34 32.95 3.87
CA VAL A 350 17.63 33.84 2.76
C VAL A 350 16.49 34.82 2.45
N LEU A 351 15.23 34.40 2.52
CA LEU A 351 14.08 35.27 2.28
C LEU A 351 12.77 34.66 2.79
N THR A 352 11.74 35.50 2.93
CA THR A 352 10.36 35.03 3.11
C THR A 352 9.61 35.16 1.78
N MET A 353 8.89 34.13 1.39
CA MET A 353 8.07 34.14 0.18
C MET A 353 6.72 33.49 0.42
N PHE A 354 5.74 33.82 -0.44
CA PHE A 354 4.46 33.14 -0.51
C PHE A 354 4.36 32.43 -1.85
N VAL A 355 3.95 31.16 -1.82
CA VAL A 355 3.80 30.32 -3.00
C VAL A 355 2.37 29.80 -3.07
N GLU A 356 1.72 29.90 -4.22
CA GLU A 356 0.40 29.31 -4.49
C GLU A 356 0.26 28.96 -5.97
N GLY A 357 -0.51 27.92 -6.29
CA GLY A 357 -0.74 27.56 -7.70
C GLY A 357 -1.07 26.09 -7.92
N ILE A 358 -0.70 25.59 -9.08
CA ILE A 358 -0.95 24.22 -9.49
C ILE A 358 0.37 23.56 -9.91
N TYR A 359 0.62 22.40 -9.35
CA TYR A 359 1.59 21.46 -9.86
C TYR A 359 0.85 20.33 -10.58
N ASP A 360 1.14 20.10 -11.84
CA ASP A 360 0.55 19.00 -12.63
C ASP A 360 1.67 18.06 -13.04
N VAL A 361 1.56 16.78 -12.66
CA VAL A 361 2.59 15.76 -12.96
C VAL A 361 2.82 15.58 -14.46
N LYS A 362 1.78 15.83 -15.30
CA LYS A 362 1.87 15.72 -16.77
C LYS A 362 2.24 17.04 -17.45
N ASN A 363 1.62 18.15 -17.00
CA ASN A 363 1.74 19.44 -17.67
C ASN A 363 2.72 20.39 -16.96
N GLY A 364 3.30 19.93 -15.85
CA GLY A 364 4.32 20.67 -15.11
C GLY A 364 3.76 21.75 -14.17
N THR A 365 4.64 22.57 -13.70
CA THR A 365 4.42 23.59 -12.65
C THR A 365 3.85 24.87 -13.23
N ASP A 366 2.89 25.49 -12.51
CA ASP A 366 2.42 26.86 -12.72
C ASP A 366 2.12 27.49 -11.36
N LEU A 367 3.15 28.10 -10.75
CA LEU A 367 3.09 28.66 -9.41
C LEU A 367 3.33 30.17 -9.44
N SER A 368 2.54 30.90 -8.65
CA SER A 368 2.78 32.30 -8.31
C SER A 368 3.67 32.38 -7.08
N ILE A 369 4.75 33.14 -7.16
CA ILE A 369 5.68 33.40 -6.07
C ILE A 369 5.62 34.90 -5.75
N GLN A 370 5.34 35.23 -4.50
CA GLN A 370 5.31 36.60 -4.01
C GLN A 370 6.40 36.79 -2.95
N VAL A 371 7.33 37.68 -3.20
CA VAL A 371 8.42 38.03 -2.26
C VAL A 371 8.19 39.43 -1.73
N PRO A 372 7.82 39.62 -0.46
CA PRO A 372 7.68 40.93 0.15
C PRO A 372 9.03 41.65 0.27
N LEU A 373 9.12 42.89 -0.21
CA LEU A 373 10.37 43.68 -0.18
C LEU A 373 10.76 44.10 1.23
N SER A 374 9.84 44.11 2.19
CA SER A 374 10.13 44.38 3.60
C SER A 374 11.02 43.30 4.27
N ASN A 375 11.16 42.12 3.64
CA ASN A 375 11.93 40.99 4.16
C ASN A 375 13.30 40.82 3.48
N LEU A 376 13.86 41.91 2.94
CA LEU A 376 15.16 41.91 2.24
C LEU A 376 16.37 41.71 3.15
N LYS A 377 16.22 41.74 4.48
CA LYS A 377 17.31 41.47 5.42
C LYS A 377 17.49 39.97 5.62
N GLU A 378 18.73 39.51 5.54
CA GLU A 378 19.10 38.16 5.95
C GLU A 378 18.72 37.90 7.40
N VAL A 379 18.30 36.69 7.70
CA VAL A 379 17.86 36.32 9.03
C VAL A 379 18.74 35.15 9.47
N LYS A 380 19.33 35.27 10.65
CA LYS A 380 20.05 34.17 11.27
C LYS A 380 19.06 33.06 11.62
N GLU A 381 19.51 31.81 11.56
CA GLU A 381 18.70 30.61 11.79
C GLU A 381 17.94 30.67 13.12
N ASP A 382 18.61 31.05 14.19
CA ASP A 382 18.03 31.22 15.55
C ASP A 382 16.86 32.20 15.60
N ALA A 383 16.79 33.14 14.66
CA ALA A 383 15.75 34.17 14.58
C ALA A 383 14.57 33.78 13.68
N LEU A 384 14.65 32.67 12.95
CA LEU A 384 13.56 32.16 12.07
C LEU A 384 12.32 31.78 12.89
N VAL A 385 12.53 31.16 14.04
CA VAL A 385 11.47 30.67 14.94
C VAL A 385 10.66 31.80 15.56
N ASN A 386 11.28 32.94 15.84
CA ASN A 386 10.69 34.02 16.63
C ASN A 386 10.03 35.14 15.81
N ARG A 387 10.07 35.08 14.48
CA ARG A 387 9.38 36.08 13.65
C ARG A 387 7.89 35.76 13.56
N GLY A 388 7.10 36.55 14.24
CA GLY A 388 5.65 36.56 14.07
C GLY A 388 5.24 36.80 12.61
N VAL A 389 4.13 36.19 12.22
CA VAL A 389 3.54 36.33 10.87
C VAL A 389 3.22 37.80 10.62
N ASN A 390 4.01 38.47 9.81
CA ASN A 390 3.67 39.81 9.34
C ASN A 390 2.83 39.64 8.06
N SER A 391 1.52 39.46 8.24
CA SER A 391 0.56 39.22 7.14
C SER A 391 0.41 40.42 6.16
N LYS A 392 0.99 41.58 6.51
CA LYS A 392 1.00 42.74 5.64
C LYS A 392 2.13 42.63 4.61
N THR A 393 1.78 42.20 3.45
CA THR A 393 2.72 41.91 2.35
C THR A 393 3.34 43.17 1.73
N GLY A 394 2.93 44.39 2.07
CA GLY A 394 3.50 45.63 1.54
C GLY A 394 3.78 45.60 0.03
N ILE A 395 4.80 46.29 -0.42
CA ILE A 395 5.30 46.22 -1.80
C ILE A 395 6.01 44.87 -1.95
N SER A 396 5.65 44.11 -2.98
CA SER A 396 6.14 42.76 -3.22
C SER A 396 6.57 42.55 -4.67
N LEU A 397 7.61 41.74 -4.82
CA LEU A 397 8.04 41.22 -6.09
C LEU A 397 7.12 40.01 -6.46
N HIS A 398 6.60 40.02 -7.68
CA HIS A 398 5.79 38.90 -8.18
C HIS A 398 6.54 38.15 -9.28
N LEU A 399 6.69 36.86 -9.09
CA LEU A 399 7.33 35.93 -10.02
C LEU A 399 6.36 34.81 -10.37
N ARG A 400 6.57 34.19 -11.53
CA ARG A 400 5.86 32.98 -11.97
C ARG A 400 6.89 31.88 -12.21
N ALA A 401 6.71 30.75 -11.55
CA ALA A 401 7.44 29.52 -11.84
C ALA A 401 6.57 28.67 -12.77
N LYS A 402 6.98 28.50 -14.03
CA LYS A 402 6.24 27.76 -15.04
C LYS A 402 7.16 26.77 -15.74
N THR A 403 6.68 25.53 -15.94
CA THR A 403 7.38 24.55 -16.78
C THR A 403 7.32 25.01 -18.25
N GLY A 404 8.48 25.08 -18.89
CA GLY A 404 8.60 25.40 -20.31
C GLY A 404 8.42 24.16 -21.17
N ASP A 405 8.44 24.33 -22.49
CA ASP A 405 8.32 23.25 -23.49
C ASP A 405 9.51 22.27 -23.41
N ASP A 406 10.62 22.68 -22.83
CA ASP A 406 11.81 21.87 -22.54
C ASP A 406 11.68 21.03 -21.23
N GLY A 407 10.53 21.06 -20.58
CA GLY A 407 10.27 20.36 -19.31
C GLY A 407 10.92 21.01 -18.08
N GLN A 408 11.69 22.11 -18.25
CA GLN A 408 12.34 22.77 -17.14
C GLN A 408 11.47 23.89 -16.53
N VAL A 409 11.53 24.04 -15.22
CA VAL A 409 10.87 25.16 -14.53
C VAL A 409 11.63 26.44 -14.78
N LYS A 410 10.95 27.42 -15.39
CA LYS A 410 11.47 28.78 -15.63
C LYS A 410 10.80 29.76 -14.68
N ILE A 411 11.62 30.60 -14.02
CA ILE A 411 11.14 31.67 -13.15
C ILE A 411 11.23 32.99 -13.92
N THR A 412 10.09 33.66 -14.04
CA THR A 412 9.94 34.93 -14.79
C THR A 412 9.24 35.98 -13.95
N TRP A 413 9.43 37.25 -14.30
CA TRP A 413 8.67 38.35 -13.74
C TRP A 413 7.19 38.24 -14.09
N ASP A 414 6.31 38.45 -13.08
CA ASP A 414 4.87 38.55 -13.25
C ASP A 414 4.28 39.83 -12.61
N PRO A 415 4.64 41.00 -13.11
CA PRO A 415 4.24 42.31 -12.51
C PRO A 415 2.73 42.50 -12.50
N PHE A 416 2.02 41.85 -13.43
CA PHE A 416 0.55 41.94 -13.56
C PHE A 416 -0.19 40.85 -12.77
N LYS A 417 0.52 40.01 -12.02
CA LYS A 417 -0.05 38.90 -11.21
C LYS A 417 -0.92 37.96 -12.03
N LYS A 418 -0.53 37.67 -13.27
CA LYS A 418 -1.30 36.80 -14.18
C LYS A 418 -1.46 35.42 -13.62
N ALA A 419 -0.38 34.82 -13.10
CA ALA A 419 -0.41 33.49 -12.48
C ALA A 419 -1.41 33.43 -11.32
N LEU A 420 -1.39 34.42 -10.44
CA LEU A 420 -2.31 34.51 -9.29
C LEU A 420 -3.77 34.64 -9.74
N LYS A 421 -4.04 35.48 -10.74
CA LYS A 421 -5.38 35.68 -11.28
C LYS A 421 -5.94 34.44 -11.96
N GLU A 422 -5.11 33.70 -12.71
CA GLU A 422 -5.47 32.46 -13.37
C GLU A 422 -5.76 31.36 -12.35
N THR A 423 -4.92 31.21 -11.32
CA THR A 423 -5.12 30.25 -10.21
C THR A 423 -6.46 30.50 -9.51
N ARG A 424 -6.75 31.77 -9.15
CA ARG A 424 -7.97 32.13 -8.43
C ARG A 424 -9.25 32.04 -9.30
N LYS A 425 -9.15 32.17 -10.62
CA LYS A 425 -10.28 31.90 -11.53
C LYS A 425 -10.59 30.40 -11.58
N LYS A 426 -9.57 29.55 -11.68
CA LYS A 426 -9.73 28.07 -11.72
C LYS A 426 -10.21 27.49 -10.38
N SER A 427 -10.10 28.21 -9.27
CA SER A 427 -10.60 27.77 -7.96
C SER A 427 -12.07 28.10 -7.71
N LYS A 428 -12.73 28.83 -8.60
CA LYS A 428 -14.16 29.20 -8.52
C LYS A 428 -15.06 28.39 -9.43
N VAL A 429 -14.50 27.47 -10.20
CA VAL A 429 -15.17 26.47 -11.04
C VAL A 429 -14.93 25.07 -10.43
#